data_d174f34a1ea1f049bd5925a1ea6c45e3
#
_entry.id   d174f34a1ea1f049bd5925a1ea6c45e3
#
_cell.length_a   1.000
_cell.length_b   1.000
_cell.length_c   1.000
_cell.angle_alpha   90.00
_cell.angle_beta   90.00
_cell.angle_gamma   90.00
#
_symmetry.space_group_name_H-M   'P 1'
#
loop_
_entity.id
_entity.type
_entity.pdbx_description
1 polymer ?
#
loop_
_entity_poly.entity_id
_entity_poly.type
_entity_poly.pdbx_seq_one_letter_code
_entity_poly.pdbx_strand_id
1 'polypeptide(L)'
;MNEEIKDTSKQSATAKTRSFATYSKPYAISDISTEDEHRYDTGCGELNRVLGGGIVKGSLILLGGDPGIGKSTVLMQICQYLGDTLKILYISGEESKRQLKLRAIRLGVTSPNLYVMTETDVEVICEQIKNLKPDLVMIDSIQTMNLSELNSSPGSITQVRESTNMLMRTAKGLDIPMFIVGHVNKEGSIAGPKVLEHIVDTVLHFEGDKQMSCRILRAVKNRYGSTNEIGVFEMTDKGLNEVANPSVMLLSGRPKNVSGTCVTCTIEGSRPILAETQGLATQSGYGNARRMVTGYDYNRLSMVLAVLEKRAGYYFSNCDTYINIVGGLRVDEPAIDLSIAMALISSLKDTPIDENAVVFGEIGLAGEIRAVSNAQMRINEAVRLGFTKIILPYHNLKGVSCDDAELIGVKNIRQAFEAVGQ
;
A
#
# COMPACT_ATOMS: atom_id res chain seq x y z
N MET A 1 51.98 -14.91 68.86
CA MET A 1 51.42 -13.61 68.47
C MET A 1 50.69 -13.85 67.18
N ASN A 2 49.37 -14.00 67.27
CA ASN A 2 48.46 -14.21 66.13
C ASN A 2 47.82 -12.89 65.83
N GLU A 3 48.03 -12.37 64.67
CA GLU A 3 47.27 -11.20 64.12
C GLU A 3 46.09 -11.72 63.28
N GLU A 4 44.89 -11.38 63.73
CA GLU A 4 43.62 -11.64 63.00
C GLU A 4 43.49 -10.66 61.85
N ILE A 5 43.32 -11.18 60.65
CA ILE A 5 42.96 -10.40 59.45
C ILE A 5 41.42 -10.29 59.45
N LYS A 6 40.91 -9.08 59.60
CA LYS A 6 39.48 -8.77 59.47
C LYS A 6 39.12 -8.73 57.97
N ASP A 7 38.27 -9.68 57.59
CA ASP A 7 37.66 -9.76 56.27
C ASP A 7 36.47 -8.79 56.18
N THR A 8 36.59 -7.73 55.38
CA THR A 8 35.52 -6.78 55.08
C THR A 8 34.84 -7.19 53.79
N SER A 9 33.86 -8.06 53.87
CA SER A 9 32.96 -8.39 52.78
C SER A 9 32.10 -7.19 52.42
N LYS A 10 32.38 -6.59 51.26
CA LYS A 10 31.50 -5.63 50.61
C LYS A 10 30.23 -6.35 50.14
N GLN A 11 29.11 -6.05 50.78
CA GLN A 11 27.79 -6.40 50.27
C GLN A 11 27.54 -5.64 48.95
N SER A 12 27.55 -6.35 47.85
CA SER A 12 27.05 -5.84 46.56
C SER A 12 25.51 -5.77 46.64
N ALA A 13 25.00 -4.57 46.62
CA ALA A 13 23.57 -4.34 46.46
C ALA A 13 23.14 -4.80 45.06
N THR A 14 22.58 -5.98 44.95
CA THR A 14 21.89 -6.45 43.77
C THR A 14 20.61 -5.62 43.60
N ALA A 15 20.63 -4.70 42.63
CA ALA A 15 19.45 -4.01 42.18
C ALA A 15 18.44 -5.05 41.65
N LYS A 16 17.35 -5.21 42.39
CA LYS A 16 16.21 -6.03 41.97
C LYS A 16 15.56 -5.36 40.78
N THR A 17 15.89 -5.80 39.58
CA THR A 17 15.13 -5.53 38.36
C THR A 17 13.73 -6.10 38.59
N ARG A 18 12.76 -5.24 38.90
CA ARG A 18 11.35 -5.61 38.96
C ARG A 18 10.90 -5.80 37.49
N SER A 19 10.92 -7.04 37.03
CA SER A 19 10.19 -7.43 35.84
C SER A 19 8.70 -7.25 36.09
N PHE A 20 8.07 -6.31 35.43
CA PHE A 20 6.61 -6.24 35.31
C PHE A 20 6.11 -7.33 34.37
N ALA A 21 6.23 -8.59 34.78
CA ALA A 21 5.47 -9.68 34.19
C ALA A 21 4.09 -9.66 34.84
N THR A 22 3.15 -8.98 34.19
CA THR A 22 1.74 -9.18 34.47
C THR A 22 1.42 -10.60 34.00
N TYR A 23 1.32 -11.54 34.94
CA TYR A 23 0.88 -12.91 34.63
C TYR A 23 -0.57 -12.83 34.14
N SER A 24 -0.80 -12.98 32.85
CA SER A 24 -2.15 -13.13 32.32
C SER A 24 -2.70 -14.48 32.74
N LYS A 25 -3.87 -14.49 33.37
CA LYS A 25 -4.60 -15.74 33.64
C LYS A 25 -5.20 -16.28 32.33
N PRO A 26 -5.25 -17.60 32.14
CA PRO A 26 -5.98 -18.18 31.02
C PRO A 26 -7.49 -17.91 31.17
N TYR A 27 -8.14 -17.51 30.10
CA TYR A 27 -9.58 -17.33 30.01
C TYR A 27 -10.15 -18.31 29.01
N ALA A 28 -11.35 -18.83 29.26
CA ALA A 28 -12.08 -19.55 28.22
C ALA A 28 -12.47 -18.57 27.10
N ILE A 29 -12.42 -19.01 25.85
CA ILE A 29 -12.75 -18.14 24.69
C ILE A 29 -14.20 -17.64 24.76
N SER A 30 -15.10 -18.42 25.37
CA SER A 30 -16.50 -18.05 25.61
C SER A 30 -16.66 -16.89 26.58
N ASP A 31 -15.69 -16.67 27.46
CA ASP A 31 -15.74 -15.66 28.51
C ASP A 31 -15.14 -14.32 28.06
N ILE A 32 -14.59 -14.29 26.83
CA ILE A 32 -14.04 -13.07 26.22
C ILE A 32 -15.16 -12.34 25.50
N SER A 33 -15.55 -11.19 26.02
CA SER A 33 -16.50 -10.29 25.36
C SER A 33 -15.88 -9.70 24.11
N THR A 34 -16.57 -9.79 22.97
CA THR A 34 -16.19 -9.14 21.70
C THR A 34 -16.92 -7.81 21.47
N GLU A 35 -17.72 -7.36 22.45
CA GLU A 35 -18.53 -6.15 22.33
C GLU A 35 -17.73 -4.85 22.33
N ASP A 36 -16.43 -4.88 22.65
CA ASP A 36 -15.54 -3.72 22.80
C ASP A 36 -14.47 -3.58 21.72
N GLU A 37 -14.69 -4.08 20.50
CA GLU A 37 -13.78 -3.75 19.39
C GLU A 37 -13.99 -2.30 18.92
N HIS A 38 -13.74 -1.34 19.81
CA HIS A 38 -13.80 0.08 19.48
C HIS A 38 -12.71 0.43 18.47
N ARG A 39 -13.13 0.85 17.29
CA ARG A 39 -12.26 1.40 16.25
C ARG A 39 -12.40 2.91 16.24
N TYR A 40 -11.27 3.61 16.20
CA TYR A 40 -11.30 5.05 15.97
C TYR A 40 -11.42 5.30 14.48
N ASP A 41 -12.45 6.03 14.08
CA ASP A 41 -12.61 6.53 12.73
C ASP A 41 -11.56 7.61 12.47
N THR A 42 -10.72 7.44 11.46
CA THR A 42 -9.63 8.39 11.14
C THR A 42 -10.13 9.69 10.50
N GLY A 43 -11.41 9.80 10.18
CA GLY A 43 -11.98 10.88 9.39
C GLY A 43 -11.56 10.85 7.91
N CYS A 44 -10.90 9.78 7.49
CA CYS A 44 -10.40 9.55 6.15
C CYS A 44 -10.88 8.19 5.65
N GLY A 45 -11.81 8.17 4.69
CA GLY A 45 -12.46 6.94 4.20
C GLY A 45 -11.48 5.99 3.53
N GLU A 46 -10.53 6.51 2.75
CA GLU A 46 -9.50 5.70 2.08
C GLU A 46 -8.53 5.08 3.11
N LEU A 47 -8.22 5.77 4.20
CA LEU A 47 -7.41 5.20 5.28
C LEU A 47 -8.19 4.18 6.10
N ASN A 48 -9.45 4.46 6.45
CA ASN A 48 -10.31 3.51 7.15
C ASN A 48 -10.46 2.21 6.36
N ARG A 49 -10.57 2.29 5.03
CA ARG A 49 -10.62 1.12 4.14
C ARG A 49 -9.42 0.21 4.33
N VAL A 50 -8.20 0.73 4.23
CA VAL A 50 -6.98 -0.11 4.36
C VAL A 50 -6.74 -0.59 5.78
N LEU A 51 -7.28 0.12 6.78
CA LEU A 51 -7.26 -0.32 8.18
C LEU A 51 -8.33 -1.39 8.50
N GLY A 52 -9.30 -1.60 7.59
CA GLY A 52 -10.41 -2.53 7.80
C GLY A 52 -11.54 -1.94 8.66
N GLY A 53 -11.75 -0.61 8.57
CA GLY A 53 -12.82 0.10 9.26
C GLY A 53 -12.37 1.06 10.37
N GLY A 54 -11.07 1.34 10.49
CA GLY A 54 -10.52 2.27 11.46
C GLY A 54 -9.39 1.72 12.33
N ILE A 55 -8.89 2.52 13.26
CA ILE A 55 -7.77 2.18 14.15
C ILE A 55 -8.27 1.35 15.32
N VAL A 56 -7.76 0.13 15.49
CA VAL A 56 -8.09 -0.76 16.62
C VAL A 56 -7.24 -0.39 17.84
N LYS A 57 -7.85 -0.35 19.01
CA LYS A 57 -7.15 -0.11 20.30
C LYS A 57 -6.04 -1.12 20.53
N GLY A 58 -4.95 -0.68 21.11
CA GLY A 58 -3.78 -1.52 21.40
C GLY A 58 -3.07 -2.05 20.15
N SER A 59 -3.45 -1.64 18.92
CA SER A 59 -2.80 -2.08 17.69
C SER A 59 -1.50 -1.33 17.43
N LEU A 60 -0.54 -2.02 16.82
CA LEU A 60 0.70 -1.44 16.31
C LEU A 60 0.67 -1.45 14.78
N ILE A 61 0.68 -0.26 14.19
CA ILE A 61 0.53 -0.04 12.75
C ILE A 61 1.83 0.50 12.18
N LEU A 62 2.46 -0.23 11.26
CA LEU A 62 3.64 0.22 10.53
C LEU A 62 3.22 0.91 9.23
N LEU A 63 3.67 2.15 9.05
CA LEU A 63 3.50 2.91 7.83
C LEU A 63 4.84 2.98 7.08
N GLY A 64 5.00 2.15 6.06
CA GLY A 64 6.18 2.06 5.20
C GLY A 64 6.07 2.87 3.92
N GLY A 65 7.18 3.07 3.24
CA GLY A 65 7.24 3.73 1.93
C GLY A 65 8.48 4.60 1.75
N ASP A 66 8.73 5.04 0.51
CA ASP A 66 9.88 5.86 0.15
C ASP A 66 9.94 7.18 0.94
N PRO A 67 11.13 7.75 1.16
CA PRO A 67 11.27 9.10 1.72
C PRO A 67 10.55 10.14 0.84
N GLY A 68 9.76 11.02 1.48
CA GLY A 68 9.01 12.08 0.79
C GLY A 68 7.70 11.63 0.11
N ILE A 69 7.26 10.37 0.28
CA ILE A 69 6.02 9.86 -0.34
C ILE A 69 4.74 10.41 0.30
N GLY A 70 4.79 10.91 1.56
CA GLY A 70 3.64 11.47 2.27
C GLY A 70 3.34 10.87 3.63
N LYS A 71 4.17 9.94 4.17
CA LYS A 71 3.94 9.25 5.45
C LYS A 71 3.65 10.21 6.61
N SER A 72 4.59 11.11 6.89
CA SER A 72 4.43 12.09 7.98
C SER A 72 3.32 13.11 7.72
N THR A 73 2.96 13.34 6.44
CA THR A 73 1.85 14.21 6.05
C THR A 73 0.51 13.59 6.45
N VAL A 74 0.26 12.32 6.07
CA VAL A 74 -0.99 11.64 6.43
C VAL A 74 -1.14 11.50 7.94
N LEU A 75 -0.05 11.19 8.68
CA LEU A 75 -0.11 11.10 10.14
C LEU A 75 -0.48 12.44 10.77
N MET A 76 0.09 13.54 10.29
CA MET A 76 -0.25 14.87 10.79
C MET A 76 -1.72 15.24 10.47
N GLN A 77 -2.24 14.86 9.30
CA GLN A 77 -3.64 15.08 8.94
C GLN A 77 -4.60 14.24 9.80
N ILE A 78 -4.26 12.98 10.10
CA ILE A 78 -5.02 12.16 11.05
C ILE A 78 -5.10 12.85 12.42
N CYS A 79 -4.01 13.48 12.88
CA CYS A 79 -4.01 14.23 14.15
C CYS A 79 -5.02 15.38 14.15
N GLN A 80 -5.30 16.01 12.99
CA GLN A 80 -6.35 17.03 12.90
C GLN A 80 -7.74 16.42 13.08
N TYR A 81 -8.04 15.33 12.37
CA TYR A 81 -9.36 14.70 12.43
C TYR A 81 -9.68 14.11 13.82
N LEU A 82 -8.71 13.44 14.43
CA LEU A 82 -8.89 12.77 15.71
C LEU A 82 -8.68 13.69 16.91
N GLY A 83 -7.92 14.73 16.76
CA GLY A 83 -7.46 15.54 17.90
C GLY A 83 -8.52 16.45 18.53
N ASP A 84 -9.72 16.53 17.97
CA ASP A 84 -10.85 17.19 18.62
C ASP A 84 -11.41 16.33 19.78
N THR A 85 -11.27 15.02 19.68
CA THR A 85 -11.84 14.05 20.63
C THR A 85 -10.80 13.22 21.37
N LEU A 86 -9.62 12.99 20.77
CA LEU A 86 -8.57 12.12 21.29
C LEU A 86 -7.32 12.92 21.67
N LYS A 87 -6.68 12.52 22.76
CA LYS A 87 -5.36 13.01 23.15
C LYS A 87 -4.30 12.26 22.35
N ILE A 88 -3.57 12.98 21.50
CA ILE A 88 -2.59 12.40 20.57
C ILE A 88 -1.18 12.84 20.98
N LEU A 89 -0.25 11.88 21.05
CA LEU A 89 1.17 12.14 21.26
C LEU A 89 1.95 11.85 19.97
N TYR A 90 2.48 12.91 19.35
CA TYR A 90 3.34 12.81 18.18
C TYR A 90 4.80 12.93 18.59
N ILE A 91 5.58 11.87 18.34
CA ILE A 91 6.99 11.76 18.70
C ILE A 91 7.80 11.79 17.42
N SER A 92 8.75 12.71 17.32
CA SER A 92 9.68 12.79 16.20
C SER A 92 11.12 12.67 16.66
N GLY A 93 11.85 11.75 16.02
CA GLY A 93 13.30 11.67 16.17
C GLY A 93 14.07 12.40 15.07
N GLU A 94 13.37 12.96 14.08
CA GLU A 94 14.01 13.62 12.91
C GLU A 94 13.78 15.13 12.91
N GLU A 95 12.61 15.60 13.33
CA GLU A 95 12.23 17.00 13.24
C GLU A 95 12.18 17.69 14.62
N SER A 96 12.65 18.90 14.67
CA SER A 96 12.50 19.75 15.86
C SER A 96 11.04 20.19 16.08
N LYS A 97 10.69 20.57 17.32
CA LYS A 97 9.36 21.09 17.66
C LYS A 97 8.93 22.25 16.75
N ARG A 98 9.87 23.12 16.34
CA ARG A 98 9.60 24.23 15.44
C ARG A 98 9.23 23.76 14.03
N GLN A 99 9.93 22.75 13.49
CA GLN A 99 9.64 22.18 12.17
C GLN A 99 8.28 21.47 12.17
N LEU A 100 7.97 20.69 13.21
CA LEU A 100 6.65 20.09 13.40
C LEU A 100 5.55 21.15 13.44
N LYS A 101 5.74 22.24 14.16
CA LYS A 101 4.77 23.35 14.21
C LYS A 101 4.56 24.00 12.85
N LEU A 102 5.62 24.24 12.07
CA LEU A 102 5.52 24.78 10.71
C LEU A 102 4.79 23.84 9.77
N ARG A 103 5.05 22.52 9.88
CA ARG A 103 4.31 21.50 9.13
C ARG A 103 2.83 21.49 9.50
N ALA A 104 2.50 21.52 10.79
CA ALA A 104 1.13 21.57 11.27
C ALA A 104 0.38 22.80 10.72
N ILE A 105 1.00 23.98 10.74
CA ILE A 105 0.42 25.21 10.17
C ILE A 105 0.16 25.06 8.67
N ARG A 106 1.13 24.54 7.90
CA ARG A 106 0.97 24.31 6.45
C ARG A 106 -0.17 23.38 6.12
N LEU A 107 -0.39 22.36 6.94
CA LEU A 107 -1.45 21.35 6.75
C LEU A 107 -2.78 21.76 7.41
N GLY A 108 -2.86 22.95 8.02
CA GLY A 108 -4.06 23.42 8.70
C GLY A 108 -4.38 22.68 10.01
N VAL A 109 -3.37 22.02 10.62
CA VAL A 109 -3.55 21.27 11.87
C VAL A 109 -3.52 22.21 13.06
N THR A 110 -4.66 22.34 13.74
CA THR A 110 -4.89 23.26 14.86
C THR A 110 -5.42 22.56 16.12
N SER A 111 -5.48 21.22 16.11
CA SER A 111 -6.03 20.42 17.20
C SER A 111 -5.41 20.79 18.56
N PRO A 112 -6.25 21.06 19.59
CA PRO A 112 -5.79 21.41 20.93
C PRO A 112 -5.21 20.21 21.71
N ASN A 113 -5.57 18.99 21.33
CA ASN A 113 -5.17 17.75 22.01
C ASN A 113 -3.96 17.07 21.37
N LEU A 114 -3.28 17.73 20.42
CA LEU A 114 -2.05 17.24 19.81
C LEU A 114 -0.83 17.70 20.60
N TYR A 115 -0.18 16.75 21.28
CA TYR A 115 1.07 16.92 22.00
C TYR A 115 2.24 16.47 21.14
N VAL A 116 3.32 17.25 21.11
CA VAL A 116 4.52 16.91 20.34
C VAL A 116 5.73 16.74 21.26
N MET A 117 6.51 15.70 20.99
CA MET A 117 7.74 15.39 21.71
C MET A 117 8.86 15.11 20.70
N THR A 118 10.07 15.62 21.02
CA THR A 118 11.28 15.34 20.24
C THR A 118 12.21 14.51 21.12
N GLU A 119 12.20 13.21 20.91
CA GLU A 119 12.95 12.24 21.70
C GLU A 119 13.26 11.01 20.84
N THR A 120 14.37 10.36 21.11
CA THR A 120 14.83 9.14 20.45
C THR A 120 14.99 7.96 21.41
N ASP A 121 15.11 8.19 22.70
CA ASP A 121 15.21 7.13 23.71
C ASP A 121 13.83 6.51 23.96
N VAL A 122 13.69 5.25 23.59
CA VAL A 122 12.41 4.52 23.68
C VAL A 122 11.96 4.29 25.12
N GLU A 123 12.87 4.20 26.08
CA GLU A 123 12.52 4.03 27.50
C GLU A 123 11.86 5.30 28.02
N VAL A 124 12.45 6.46 27.73
CA VAL A 124 11.89 7.79 28.05
C VAL A 124 10.53 7.97 27.39
N ILE A 125 10.41 7.59 26.10
CA ILE A 125 9.15 7.64 25.35
C ILE A 125 8.07 6.81 26.05
N CYS A 126 8.37 5.56 26.40
CA CYS A 126 7.42 4.66 27.08
C CYS A 126 7.01 5.18 28.46
N GLU A 127 7.91 5.83 29.19
CA GLU A 127 7.59 6.49 30.47
C GLU A 127 6.62 7.65 30.25
N GLN A 128 6.88 8.50 29.26
CA GLN A 128 5.99 9.63 28.94
C GLN A 128 4.61 9.17 28.46
N ILE A 129 4.51 8.07 27.70
CA ILE A 129 3.23 7.47 27.32
C ILE A 129 2.44 7.03 28.57
N LYS A 130 3.09 6.40 29.55
CA LYS A 130 2.46 5.98 30.81
C LYS A 130 1.96 7.18 31.63
N ASN A 131 2.72 8.27 31.66
CA ASN A 131 2.40 9.50 32.41
C ASN A 131 1.30 10.32 31.75
N LEU A 132 1.40 10.53 30.43
CA LEU A 132 0.46 11.36 29.66
C LEU A 132 -0.86 10.63 29.39
N LYS A 133 -0.83 9.27 29.25
CA LYS A 133 -1.94 8.40 28.86
C LYS A 133 -2.66 8.94 27.63
N PRO A 134 -1.99 9.02 26.48
CA PRO A 134 -2.64 9.44 25.23
C PRO A 134 -3.57 8.34 24.73
N ASP A 135 -4.56 8.71 23.91
CA ASP A 135 -5.44 7.77 23.22
C ASP A 135 -4.82 7.22 21.95
N LEU A 136 -3.81 7.92 21.39
CA LEU A 136 -3.11 7.54 20.17
C LEU A 136 -1.66 8.04 20.20
N VAL A 137 -0.73 7.24 19.72
CA VAL A 137 0.70 7.59 19.62
C VAL A 137 1.17 7.52 18.17
N MET A 138 1.97 8.48 17.74
CA MET A 138 2.65 8.52 16.44
C MET A 138 4.16 8.55 16.65
N ILE A 139 4.92 7.63 16.02
CA ILE A 139 6.40 7.56 16.07
C ILE A 139 6.95 7.84 14.68
N ASP A 140 7.68 8.95 14.51
CA ASP A 140 8.25 9.38 13.22
C ASP A 140 9.74 9.74 13.35
N SER A 141 10.67 8.82 13.01
CA SER A 141 10.56 7.46 12.49
C SER A 141 11.22 6.44 13.43
N ILE A 142 10.93 5.16 13.22
CA ILE A 142 11.52 4.08 14.04
C ILE A 142 13.03 3.95 13.86
N GLN A 143 13.57 4.39 12.72
CA GLN A 143 15.00 4.32 12.43
C GLN A 143 15.84 5.25 13.31
N THR A 144 15.24 6.30 13.85
CA THR A 144 15.93 7.24 14.76
C THR A 144 15.83 6.83 16.22
N MET A 145 14.93 5.87 16.53
CA MET A 145 14.73 5.38 17.89
C MET A 145 15.86 4.48 18.35
N ASN A 146 16.20 4.57 19.64
CA ASN A 146 17.24 3.76 20.24
C ASN A 146 16.89 3.34 21.67
N LEU A 147 17.47 2.21 22.08
CA LEU A 147 17.54 1.73 23.44
C LEU A 147 18.98 1.90 23.90
N SER A 148 19.19 2.67 24.97
CA SER A 148 20.53 3.03 25.48
C SER A 148 21.32 1.82 25.99
N GLU A 149 20.62 0.75 26.40
CA GLU A 149 21.25 -0.50 26.87
C GLU A 149 21.86 -1.35 25.72
N LEU A 150 21.52 -1.08 24.45
CA LEU A 150 22.01 -1.84 23.31
C LEU A 150 23.26 -1.19 22.69
N ASN A 151 24.35 -1.97 22.56
CA ASN A 151 25.62 -1.52 21.99
C ASN A 151 25.60 -1.39 20.44
N SER A 152 24.43 -1.27 19.82
CA SER A 152 24.28 -1.14 18.37
C SER A 152 23.83 0.27 17.98
N SER A 153 24.28 0.76 16.82
CA SER A 153 23.95 2.11 16.35
C SER A 153 22.45 2.28 16.07
N PRO A 154 21.88 3.48 16.28
CA PRO A 154 20.53 3.81 15.83
C PRO A 154 20.32 3.44 14.36
N GLY A 155 19.14 2.97 13.99
CA GLY A 155 18.82 2.52 12.63
C GLY A 155 19.32 1.12 12.27
N SER A 156 20.15 0.47 13.11
CA SER A 156 20.53 -0.94 12.91
C SER A 156 19.33 -1.87 13.09
N ILE A 157 19.37 -3.05 12.47
CA ILE A 157 18.30 -4.06 12.54
C ILE A 157 17.95 -4.39 13.99
N THR A 158 18.97 -4.54 14.85
CA THR A 158 18.79 -4.86 16.26
C THR A 158 18.07 -3.74 17.00
N GLN A 159 18.52 -2.49 16.85
CA GLN A 159 17.88 -1.33 17.48
C GLN A 159 16.41 -1.19 17.04
N VAL A 160 16.16 -1.21 15.74
CA VAL A 160 14.80 -1.07 15.18
C VAL A 160 13.88 -2.18 15.69
N ARG A 161 14.38 -3.43 15.73
CA ARG A 161 13.60 -4.58 16.22
C ARG A 161 13.27 -4.47 17.70
N GLU A 162 14.26 -4.21 18.54
CA GLU A 162 14.04 -4.18 19.99
C GLU A 162 13.24 -2.93 20.43
N SER A 163 13.49 -1.78 19.80
CA SER A 163 12.66 -0.58 19.99
C SER A 163 11.19 -0.87 19.65
N THR A 164 10.93 -1.53 18.50
CA THR A 164 9.57 -1.90 18.10
C THR A 164 8.94 -2.90 19.07
N ASN A 165 9.71 -3.87 19.56
CA ASN A 165 9.22 -4.83 20.58
C ASN A 165 8.81 -4.13 21.88
N MET A 166 9.57 -3.14 22.32
CA MET A 166 9.25 -2.37 23.54
C MET A 166 8.00 -1.52 23.35
N LEU A 167 7.89 -0.83 22.21
CA LEU A 167 6.69 -0.06 21.84
C LEU A 167 5.45 -0.97 21.73
N MET A 168 5.59 -2.15 21.13
CA MET A 168 4.50 -3.14 21.02
C MET A 168 4.00 -3.60 22.40
N ARG A 169 4.91 -3.90 23.33
CA ARG A 169 4.54 -4.26 24.70
C ARG A 169 3.81 -3.12 25.40
N THR A 170 4.24 -1.88 25.19
CA THR A 170 3.60 -0.68 25.75
C THR A 170 2.22 -0.46 25.14
N ALA A 171 2.07 -0.58 23.82
CA ALA A 171 0.79 -0.49 23.11
C ALA A 171 -0.23 -1.49 23.64
N LYS A 172 0.15 -2.78 23.68
CA LYS A 172 -0.70 -3.87 24.15
C LYS A 172 -1.01 -3.78 25.66
N GLY A 173 -0.01 -3.37 26.47
CA GLY A 173 -0.16 -3.30 27.93
C GLY A 173 -1.03 -2.14 28.41
N LEU A 174 -1.12 -1.06 27.61
CA LEU A 174 -1.91 0.12 27.94
C LEU A 174 -3.17 0.26 27.06
N ASP A 175 -3.39 -0.65 26.12
CA ASP A 175 -4.47 -0.62 25.13
C ASP A 175 -4.49 0.68 24.29
N ILE A 176 -3.29 1.20 23.99
CA ILE A 176 -3.09 2.43 23.21
C ILE A 176 -2.60 2.07 21.80
N PRO A 177 -3.33 2.42 20.73
CA PRO A 177 -2.87 2.22 19.37
C PRO A 177 -1.67 3.11 19.05
N MET A 178 -0.75 2.59 18.22
CA MET A 178 0.45 3.31 17.82
C MET A 178 0.69 3.19 16.31
N PHE A 179 0.96 4.32 15.66
CA PHE A 179 1.55 4.35 14.32
C PHE A 179 3.07 4.47 14.42
N ILE A 180 3.76 3.68 13.63
CA ILE A 180 5.21 3.73 13.50
C ILE A 180 5.55 3.98 12.04
N VAL A 181 6.29 5.05 11.76
CA VAL A 181 6.83 5.34 10.42
C VAL A 181 8.11 4.55 10.21
N GLY A 182 8.20 3.86 9.08
CA GLY A 182 9.39 3.16 8.61
C GLY A 182 9.80 3.62 7.21
N HIS A 183 11.10 3.80 6.97
CA HIS A 183 11.65 4.05 5.65
C HIS A 183 12.07 2.75 4.98
N VAL A 184 11.72 2.57 3.71
CA VAL A 184 12.14 1.43 2.89
C VAL A 184 13.35 1.87 2.06
N ASN A 185 14.46 1.16 2.15
CA ASN A 185 15.57 1.37 1.22
C ASN A 185 15.46 0.39 0.05
N LYS A 186 15.68 0.89 -1.17
CA LYS A 186 15.68 0.10 -2.42
C LYS A 186 16.74 -1.03 -2.45
N GLU A 187 17.73 -0.96 -1.56
CA GLU A 187 18.88 -1.89 -1.55
C GLU A 187 18.85 -2.95 -0.43
N GLY A 188 17.80 -3.04 0.38
CA GLY A 188 17.60 -4.17 1.31
C GLY A 188 18.57 -4.30 2.49
N SER A 189 19.52 -3.37 2.71
CA SER A 189 20.59 -3.50 3.69
C SER A 189 20.38 -2.77 5.02
N ILE A 190 19.44 -1.85 5.12
CA ILE A 190 19.05 -1.22 6.40
C ILE A 190 17.71 -1.79 6.82
N ALA A 191 17.50 -1.96 8.14
CA ALA A 191 16.32 -2.56 8.74
C ALA A 191 15.02 -2.02 8.11
N GLY A 192 14.62 -2.64 7.01
CA GLY A 192 13.41 -2.28 6.28
C GLY A 192 12.16 -2.88 6.94
N PRO A 193 10.97 -2.54 6.47
CA PRO A 193 9.69 -3.00 7.00
C PRO A 193 9.61 -4.52 7.20
N LYS A 194 10.28 -5.33 6.38
CA LYS A 194 10.27 -6.80 6.46
C LYS A 194 10.65 -7.35 7.84
N VAL A 195 11.59 -6.71 8.55
CA VAL A 195 11.99 -7.16 9.89
C VAL A 195 10.87 -6.92 10.91
N LEU A 196 10.06 -5.87 10.69
CA LEU A 196 9.00 -5.45 11.60
C LEU A 196 7.65 -6.11 11.29
N GLU A 197 7.46 -6.65 10.08
CA GLU A 197 6.18 -7.25 9.65
C GLU A 197 5.67 -8.34 10.59
N HIS A 198 6.57 -9.09 11.23
CA HIS A 198 6.17 -10.13 12.16
C HIS A 198 5.78 -9.58 13.55
N ILE A 199 6.27 -8.41 13.93
CA ILE A 199 6.05 -7.78 15.24
C ILE A 199 4.75 -6.99 15.26
N VAL A 200 4.51 -6.20 14.19
CA VAL A 200 3.35 -5.31 14.11
C VAL A 200 2.06 -6.04 13.72
N ASP A 201 0.92 -5.44 14.04
CA ASP A 201 -0.40 -6.00 13.71
C ASP A 201 -0.83 -5.67 12.28
N THR A 202 -0.52 -4.46 11.82
CA THR A 202 -0.87 -3.96 10.50
C THR A 202 0.36 -3.35 9.82
N VAL A 203 0.54 -3.62 8.53
CA VAL A 203 1.58 -3.01 7.69
C VAL A 203 0.88 -2.33 6.52
N LEU A 204 1.01 -1.02 6.48
CA LEU A 204 0.57 -0.16 5.38
C LEU A 204 1.79 0.30 4.59
N HIS A 205 1.72 0.23 3.28
CA HIS A 205 2.81 0.64 2.40
C HIS A 205 2.34 1.72 1.42
N PHE A 206 3.04 2.87 1.43
CA PHE A 206 2.84 3.90 0.42
C PHE A 206 3.63 3.58 -0.85
N GLU A 207 2.91 3.56 -1.97
CA GLU A 207 3.42 3.40 -3.33
C GLU A 207 3.12 4.66 -4.14
N GLY A 208 3.91 4.91 -5.17
CA GLY A 208 3.68 6.00 -6.13
C GLY A 208 4.96 6.65 -6.61
N ASP A 209 4.91 7.27 -7.78
CA ASP A 209 6.01 8.05 -8.32
C ASP A 209 5.97 9.47 -7.74
N LYS A 210 7.15 9.99 -7.36
CA LYS A 210 7.28 11.37 -6.83
C LYS A 210 6.87 12.45 -7.84
N GLN A 211 6.92 12.11 -9.14
CA GLN A 211 6.54 13.04 -10.21
C GLN A 211 5.03 13.06 -10.48
N MET A 212 4.29 12.07 -9.97
CA MET A 212 2.84 11.99 -10.13
C MET A 212 2.14 12.47 -8.85
N SER A 213 0.95 13.03 -8.98
CA SER A 213 0.13 13.45 -7.82
C SER A 213 -0.47 12.26 -7.07
N CYS A 214 -0.71 11.13 -7.76
CA CYS A 214 -1.34 9.94 -7.19
C CYS A 214 -0.41 9.23 -6.20
N ARG A 215 -0.98 8.85 -5.05
CA ARG A 215 -0.34 8.02 -4.02
C ARG A 215 -1.29 6.89 -3.66
N ILE A 216 -0.75 5.68 -3.61
CA ILE A 216 -1.51 4.48 -3.25
C ILE A 216 -1.02 4.00 -1.89
N LEU A 217 -1.91 3.80 -0.96
CA LEU A 217 -1.65 3.20 0.33
C LEU A 217 -2.20 1.77 0.32
N ARG A 218 -1.33 0.78 0.42
CA ARG A 218 -1.69 -0.64 0.37
C ARG A 218 -1.58 -1.30 1.73
N ALA A 219 -2.57 -2.09 2.12
CA ALA A 219 -2.50 -2.98 3.27
C ALA A 219 -1.75 -4.27 2.89
N VAL A 220 -0.47 -4.38 3.30
CA VAL A 220 0.37 -5.57 3.06
C VAL A 220 0.09 -6.66 4.09
N LYS A 221 -0.19 -6.25 5.32
CA LYS A 221 -0.59 -7.11 6.44
C LYS A 221 -1.66 -6.40 7.25
N ASN A 222 -2.71 -7.12 7.60
CA ASN A 222 -3.74 -6.59 8.51
C ASN A 222 -4.37 -7.73 9.31
N ARG A 223 -4.21 -7.70 10.64
CA ARG A 223 -4.83 -8.69 11.55
C ARG A 223 -6.30 -8.39 11.82
N TYR A 224 -6.74 -7.16 11.52
CA TYR A 224 -8.06 -6.64 11.86
C TYR A 224 -8.94 -6.39 10.64
N GLY A 225 -8.46 -6.75 9.45
CA GLY A 225 -9.17 -6.54 8.21
C GLY A 225 -8.56 -7.29 7.02
N SER A 226 -9.07 -7.02 5.83
CA SER A 226 -8.56 -7.60 4.60
C SER A 226 -7.15 -7.10 4.30
N THR A 227 -6.32 -7.96 3.75
CA THR A 227 -5.04 -7.59 3.12
C THR A 227 -5.28 -7.26 1.64
N ASN A 228 -4.35 -6.54 1.03
CA ASN A 228 -4.42 -6.06 -0.36
C ASN A 228 -5.44 -4.94 -0.63
N GLU A 229 -6.19 -4.48 0.40
CA GLU A 229 -6.99 -3.27 0.25
C GLU A 229 -6.09 -2.07 -0.06
N ILE A 230 -6.59 -1.19 -0.92
CA ILE A 230 -5.87 0.04 -1.26
C ILE A 230 -6.70 1.28 -0.92
N GLY A 231 -5.98 2.32 -0.48
CA GLY A 231 -6.45 3.69 -0.38
C GLY A 231 -5.76 4.56 -1.43
N VAL A 232 -6.51 5.39 -2.13
CA VAL A 232 -5.96 6.24 -3.18
C VAL A 232 -6.03 7.70 -2.76
N PHE A 233 -4.89 8.37 -2.86
CA PHE A 233 -4.72 9.76 -2.45
C PHE A 233 -4.11 10.59 -3.57
N GLU A 234 -4.43 11.86 -3.58
CA GLU A 234 -3.76 12.86 -4.39
C GLU A 234 -2.90 13.77 -3.51
N MET A 235 -1.62 13.92 -3.88
CA MET A 235 -0.72 14.84 -3.20
C MET A 235 -0.91 16.25 -3.74
N THR A 236 -1.25 17.18 -2.84
CA THR A 236 -1.43 18.60 -3.14
C THR A 236 -0.49 19.46 -2.28
N ASP A 237 -0.47 20.75 -2.50
CA ASP A 237 0.22 21.73 -1.65
C ASP A 237 -0.32 21.77 -0.20
N LYS A 238 -1.60 21.40 -0.03
CA LYS A 238 -2.28 21.33 1.27
C LYS A 238 -2.21 19.96 1.95
N GLY A 239 -1.52 18.98 1.34
CA GLY A 239 -1.37 17.64 1.87
C GLY A 239 -1.96 16.55 0.97
N LEU A 240 -2.35 15.45 1.58
CA LEU A 240 -2.96 14.29 0.91
C LEU A 240 -4.48 14.42 0.95
N ASN A 241 -5.11 14.43 -0.22
CA ASN A 241 -6.55 14.38 -0.38
C ASN A 241 -6.99 12.98 -0.78
N GLU A 242 -8.12 12.53 -0.26
CA GLU A 242 -8.74 11.27 -0.67
C GLU A 242 -9.25 11.35 -2.10
N VAL A 243 -9.01 10.30 -2.88
CA VAL A 243 -9.56 10.17 -4.22
C VAL A 243 -10.80 9.28 -4.16
N ALA A 244 -11.97 9.90 -4.13
CA ALA A 244 -13.25 9.18 -4.04
C ALA A 244 -13.46 8.19 -5.21
N ASN A 245 -13.00 8.55 -6.40
CA ASN A 245 -13.07 7.70 -7.59
C ASN A 245 -11.71 7.63 -8.32
N PRO A 246 -10.86 6.64 -7.99
CA PRO A 246 -9.58 6.45 -8.65
C PRO A 246 -9.69 6.23 -10.16
N SER A 247 -10.73 5.53 -10.62
CA SER A 247 -10.92 5.25 -12.05
C SER A 247 -11.07 6.54 -12.86
N VAL A 248 -11.83 7.53 -12.35
CA VAL A 248 -11.98 8.84 -13.03
C VAL A 248 -10.63 9.56 -13.11
N MET A 249 -9.86 9.53 -12.03
CA MET A 249 -8.54 10.17 -12.00
C MET A 249 -7.55 9.49 -12.97
N LEU A 250 -7.51 8.15 -12.96
CA LEU A 250 -6.59 7.35 -13.79
C LEU A 250 -6.93 7.42 -15.30
N LEU A 251 -8.19 7.69 -15.64
CA LEU A 251 -8.64 7.85 -17.02
C LEU A 251 -8.66 9.31 -17.47
N SER A 252 -8.37 10.26 -16.57
CA SER A 252 -8.34 11.69 -16.93
C SER A 252 -7.21 11.97 -17.92
N GLY A 253 -7.51 12.74 -18.99
CA GLY A 253 -6.53 13.07 -20.02
C GLY A 253 -6.22 11.94 -21.00
N ARG A 254 -6.98 10.83 -21.01
CA ARG A 254 -6.82 9.74 -21.98
C ARG A 254 -6.94 10.29 -23.42
N PRO A 255 -5.97 9.99 -24.31
CA PRO A 255 -6.07 10.39 -25.71
C PRO A 255 -7.20 9.63 -26.40
N LYS A 256 -7.89 10.29 -27.30
CA LYS A 256 -8.96 9.69 -28.09
C LYS A 256 -8.48 9.35 -29.48
N ASN A 257 -8.99 8.25 -30.03
CA ASN A 257 -8.68 7.80 -31.40
C ASN A 257 -7.17 7.69 -31.69
N VAL A 258 -6.41 7.17 -30.72
CA VAL A 258 -4.97 6.93 -30.83
C VAL A 258 -4.69 5.45 -30.66
N SER A 259 -3.81 4.91 -31.52
CA SER A 259 -3.34 3.52 -31.40
C SER A 259 -2.47 3.32 -30.17
N GLY A 260 -2.42 2.09 -29.65
CA GLY A 260 -1.57 1.72 -28.51
C GLY A 260 -2.18 1.97 -27.15
N THR A 261 -3.45 2.33 -27.04
CA THR A 261 -4.13 2.51 -25.74
C THR A 261 -5.32 1.58 -25.60
N CYS A 262 -5.52 1.04 -24.42
CA CYS A 262 -6.66 0.19 -24.08
C CYS A 262 -7.08 0.41 -22.62
N VAL A 263 -8.38 0.46 -22.34
CA VAL A 263 -8.89 0.54 -20.98
C VAL A 263 -9.16 -0.86 -20.45
N THR A 264 -8.72 -1.11 -19.23
CA THR A 264 -8.95 -2.34 -18.50
C THR A 264 -9.64 -2.08 -17.17
N CYS A 265 -10.18 -3.13 -16.56
CA CYS A 265 -10.62 -3.10 -15.16
C CYS A 265 -9.85 -4.14 -14.35
N THR A 266 -9.09 -3.67 -13.36
CA THR A 266 -8.41 -4.51 -12.37
C THR A 266 -9.18 -4.55 -11.05
N ILE A 267 -8.95 -5.59 -10.24
CA ILE A 267 -9.47 -5.67 -8.86
C ILE A 267 -8.30 -5.48 -7.90
N GLU A 268 -8.38 -4.43 -7.12
CA GLU A 268 -7.43 -4.15 -6.04
C GLU A 268 -8.13 -4.34 -4.70
N GLY A 269 -7.81 -5.42 -4.00
CA GLY A 269 -8.56 -5.84 -2.80
C GLY A 269 -10.02 -6.17 -3.13
N SER A 270 -10.92 -5.37 -2.61
CA SER A 270 -12.36 -5.48 -2.89
C SER A 270 -12.85 -4.49 -3.95
N ARG A 271 -11.97 -3.66 -4.52
CA ARG A 271 -12.33 -2.50 -5.35
C ARG A 271 -12.02 -2.72 -6.82
N PRO A 272 -13.02 -2.62 -7.74
CA PRO A 272 -12.76 -2.53 -9.16
C PRO A 272 -12.21 -1.14 -9.50
N ILE A 273 -11.15 -1.11 -10.31
CA ILE A 273 -10.50 0.13 -10.76
C ILE A 273 -10.28 0.05 -12.26
N LEU A 274 -10.77 1.04 -12.99
CA LEU A 274 -10.42 1.19 -14.39
C LEU A 274 -9.08 1.92 -14.53
N ALA A 275 -8.23 1.38 -15.40
CA ALA A 275 -6.94 1.94 -15.71
C ALA A 275 -6.68 1.90 -17.22
N GLU A 276 -5.92 2.87 -17.72
CA GLU A 276 -5.43 2.86 -19.08
C GLU A 276 -4.13 2.07 -19.16
N THR A 277 -4.08 1.10 -20.06
CA THR A 277 -2.87 0.38 -20.44
C THR A 277 -2.38 0.95 -21.77
N GLN A 278 -1.11 1.39 -21.81
CA GLN A 278 -0.45 1.92 -22.98
C GLN A 278 0.61 0.94 -23.46
N GLY A 279 0.60 0.61 -24.74
CA GLY A 279 1.56 -0.25 -25.39
C GLY A 279 2.12 0.44 -26.64
N LEU A 280 3.45 0.54 -26.72
CA LEU A 280 4.13 1.04 -27.91
C LEU A 280 5.01 -0.06 -28.48
N ALA A 281 4.84 -0.35 -29.77
CA ALA A 281 5.68 -1.23 -30.56
C ALA A 281 6.30 -0.44 -31.69
N THR A 282 7.63 -0.41 -31.78
CA THR A 282 8.37 0.27 -32.85
C THR A 282 9.48 -0.61 -33.38
N GLN A 283 9.84 -0.48 -34.65
CA GLN A 283 10.95 -1.25 -35.21
C GLN A 283 12.24 -1.01 -34.44
N SER A 284 12.91 -2.10 -34.05
CA SER A 284 14.22 -2.02 -33.40
C SER A 284 15.30 -1.61 -34.40
N GLY A 285 16.03 -0.56 -34.09
CA GLY A 285 17.11 -0.06 -34.96
C GLY A 285 18.40 -0.87 -34.92
N TYR A 286 18.64 -1.67 -33.87
CA TYR A 286 19.92 -2.37 -33.64
C TYR A 286 19.72 -3.70 -32.89
N GLY A 287 19.61 -4.78 -33.64
CA GLY A 287 19.88 -6.17 -33.25
C GLY A 287 19.05 -6.80 -32.13
N ASN A 288 18.97 -6.24 -30.96
CA ASN A 288 18.23 -6.80 -29.82
C ASN A 288 17.03 -5.91 -29.46
N ALA A 289 15.84 -6.44 -29.61
CA ALA A 289 14.60 -5.76 -29.24
C ALA A 289 14.58 -5.40 -27.73
N ARG A 290 14.34 -4.13 -27.40
CA ARG A 290 14.21 -3.64 -26.03
C ARG A 290 12.80 -3.88 -25.51
N ARG A 291 12.71 -4.19 -24.23
CA ARG A 291 11.44 -4.35 -23.54
C ARG A 291 11.47 -3.55 -22.24
N MET A 292 10.57 -2.59 -22.12
CA MET A 292 10.44 -1.74 -20.93
C MET A 292 9.01 -1.82 -20.41
N VAL A 293 8.90 -1.90 -19.09
CA VAL A 293 7.60 -2.09 -18.42
C VAL A 293 7.50 -1.18 -17.22
N THR A 294 6.40 -0.47 -17.13
CA THR A 294 6.02 0.31 -15.95
C THR A 294 4.63 -0.14 -15.50
N GLY A 295 4.51 -0.56 -14.25
CA GLY A 295 3.22 -0.95 -13.66
C GLY A 295 2.76 -2.38 -13.95
N TYR A 296 3.53 -3.18 -14.71
CA TYR A 296 3.23 -4.58 -15.03
C TYR A 296 4.47 -5.46 -14.87
N ASP A 297 4.31 -6.78 -14.77
CA ASP A 297 5.45 -7.70 -14.59
C ASP A 297 6.19 -7.96 -15.92
N TYR A 298 7.52 -7.84 -15.89
CA TYR A 298 8.37 -8.03 -17.07
C TYR A 298 8.33 -9.47 -17.61
N ASN A 299 8.30 -10.47 -16.73
CA ASN A 299 8.28 -11.87 -17.16
C ASN A 299 6.94 -12.20 -17.79
N ARG A 300 5.85 -11.62 -17.25
CA ARG A 300 4.52 -11.79 -17.79
C ARG A 300 4.40 -11.13 -19.17
N LEU A 301 4.93 -9.94 -19.37
CA LEU A 301 5.02 -9.33 -20.70
C LEU A 301 5.75 -10.25 -21.69
N SER A 302 6.87 -10.85 -21.28
CA SER A 302 7.64 -11.76 -22.13
C SER A 302 6.83 -12.98 -22.57
N MET A 303 5.99 -13.53 -21.66
CA MET A 303 5.06 -14.62 -21.98
C MET A 303 3.96 -14.16 -22.95
N VAL A 304 3.35 -13.00 -22.72
CA VAL A 304 2.31 -12.43 -23.61
C VAL A 304 2.86 -12.24 -25.00
N LEU A 305 4.04 -11.62 -25.16
CA LEU A 305 4.67 -11.44 -26.47
C LEU A 305 4.92 -12.77 -27.20
N ALA A 306 5.42 -13.80 -26.50
CA ALA A 306 5.63 -15.13 -27.09
C ALA A 306 4.31 -15.76 -27.58
N VAL A 307 3.22 -15.58 -26.84
CA VAL A 307 1.88 -16.03 -27.24
C VAL A 307 1.36 -15.26 -28.45
N LEU A 308 1.52 -13.93 -28.46
CA LEU A 308 1.14 -13.07 -29.58
C LEU A 308 1.82 -13.51 -30.88
N GLU A 309 3.11 -13.80 -30.84
CA GLU A 309 3.86 -14.28 -32.00
C GLU A 309 3.43 -15.69 -32.43
N LYS A 310 3.48 -16.64 -31.49
CA LYS A 310 3.31 -18.07 -31.83
C LYS A 310 1.85 -18.45 -32.12
N ARG A 311 0.88 -17.82 -31.45
CA ARG A 311 -0.54 -18.23 -31.49
C ARG A 311 -1.43 -17.25 -32.26
N ALA A 312 -1.16 -15.96 -32.14
CA ALA A 312 -1.97 -14.95 -32.79
C ALA A 312 -1.40 -14.45 -34.13
N GLY A 313 -0.09 -14.66 -34.39
CA GLY A 313 0.57 -14.28 -35.64
C GLY A 313 0.97 -12.82 -35.69
N TYR A 314 1.16 -12.16 -34.53
CA TYR A 314 1.67 -10.78 -34.42
C TYR A 314 3.14 -10.82 -33.99
N TYR A 315 4.04 -10.36 -34.84
CA TYR A 315 5.49 -10.49 -34.66
C TYR A 315 6.09 -9.30 -33.94
N PHE A 316 6.69 -9.52 -32.78
CA PHE A 316 7.35 -8.51 -31.97
C PHE A 316 8.86 -8.76 -31.80
N SER A 317 9.41 -9.81 -32.42
CA SER A 317 10.83 -10.18 -32.29
C SER A 317 11.77 -9.07 -32.73
N ASN A 318 11.38 -8.26 -33.74
CA ASN A 318 12.15 -7.13 -34.26
C ASN A 318 11.61 -5.77 -33.80
N CYS A 319 10.76 -5.75 -32.76
CA CYS A 319 10.16 -4.52 -32.26
C CYS A 319 10.63 -4.24 -30.84
N ASP A 320 11.05 -3.01 -30.59
CA ASP A 320 11.14 -2.48 -29.24
C ASP A 320 9.71 -2.33 -28.69
N THR A 321 9.49 -2.81 -27.48
CA THR A 321 8.17 -2.78 -26.84
C THR A 321 8.22 -2.07 -25.51
N TYR A 322 7.25 -1.17 -25.32
CA TYR A 322 7.11 -0.37 -24.11
C TYR A 322 5.70 -0.53 -23.58
N ILE A 323 5.57 -0.84 -22.28
CA ILE A 323 4.29 -0.93 -21.58
C ILE A 323 4.29 0.08 -20.44
N ASN A 324 3.18 0.81 -20.32
CA ASN A 324 2.94 1.71 -19.21
C ASN A 324 1.49 1.58 -18.75
N ILE A 325 1.29 1.35 -17.44
CA ILE A 325 0.00 1.50 -16.79
C ILE A 325 -0.08 2.91 -16.26
N VAL A 326 -1.05 3.68 -16.76
CA VAL A 326 -1.18 5.10 -16.43
C VAL A 326 -1.50 5.30 -14.95
N GLY A 327 -0.98 6.37 -14.36
CA GLY A 327 -1.24 6.74 -12.96
C GLY A 327 -0.30 6.12 -11.94
N GLY A 328 0.77 5.40 -12.38
CA GLY A 328 1.75 4.78 -11.47
C GLY A 328 1.19 3.57 -10.70
N LEU A 329 0.04 3.05 -11.12
CA LEU A 329 -0.54 1.83 -10.56
C LEU A 329 0.33 0.63 -10.95
N ARG A 330 0.68 -0.19 -9.96
CA ARG A 330 1.28 -1.51 -10.19
C ARG A 330 0.18 -2.56 -10.11
N VAL A 331 -0.02 -3.30 -11.20
CA VAL A 331 -1.05 -4.34 -11.30
C VAL A 331 -0.37 -5.69 -11.46
N ASP A 332 -0.56 -6.57 -10.46
CA ASP A 332 -0.05 -7.93 -10.48
C ASP A 332 -1.14 -8.94 -10.91
N GLU A 333 -2.35 -8.46 -11.23
CA GLU A 333 -3.48 -9.29 -11.62
C GLU A 333 -3.42 -9.72 -13.08
N PRO A 334 -3.53 -11.04 -13.39
CA PRO A 334 -3.53 -11.56 -14.78
C PRO A 334 -4.68 -11.07 -15.67
N ALA A 335 -5.75 -10.57 -15.08
CA ALA A 335 -6.92 -10.08 -15.82
C ALA A 335 -6.59 -8.96 -16.82
N ILE A 336 -5.48 -8.24 -16.64
CA ILE A 336 -5.06 -7.15 -17.53
C ILE A 336 -4.26 -7.63 -18.75
N ASP A 337 -3.88 -8.90 -18.85
CA ASP A 337 -3.09 -9.42 -19.97
C ASP A 337 -3.73 -9.12 -21.32
N LEU A 338 -5.06 -9.28 -21.39
CA LEU A 338 -5.78 -9.07 -22.63
C LEU A 338 -5.73 -7.62 -23.07
N SER A 339 -5.83 -6.65 -22.15
CA SER A 339 -5.72 -5.22 -22.48
C SER A 339 -4.31 -4.84 -22.91
N ILE A 340 -3.28 -5.41 -22.27
CA ILE A 340 -1.87 -5.26 -22.66
C ILE A 340 -1.67 -5.78 -24.09
N ALA A 341 -2.18 -6.97 -24.40
CA ALA A 341 -2.11 -7.55 -25.73
C ALA A 341 -2.83 -6.69 -26.77
N MET A 342 -4.02 -6.18 -26.45
CA MET A 342 -4.79 -5.30 -27.36
C MET A 342 -4.05 -3.98 -27.61
N ALA A 343 -3.49 -3.36 -26.56
CA ALA A 343 -2.70 -2.13 -26.72
C ALA A 343 -1.47 -2.35 -27.62
N LEU A 344 -0.74 -3.45 -27.43
CA LEU A 344 0.42 -3.80 -28.27
C LEU A 344 0.04 -4.08 -29.72
N ILE A 345 -1.03 -4.85 -29.96
CA ILE A 345 -1.51 -5.14 -31.34
C ILE A 345 -2.01 -3.87 -32.01
N SER A 346 -2.75 -3.03 -31.28
CA SER A 346 -3.21 -1.73 -31.73
C SER A 346 -2.05 -0.84 -32.19
N SER A 347 -0.99 -0.75 -31.37
CA SER A 347 0.22 -0.01 -31.74
C SER A 347 0.95 -0.61 -32.94
N LEU A 348 1.09 -1.95 -33.00
CA LEU A 348 1.75 -2.64 -34.12
C LEU A 348 1.02 -2.46 -35.45
N LYS A 349 -0.32 -2.39 -35.41
CA LYS A 349 -1.20 -2.24 -36.56
C LYS A 349 -1.54 -0.78 -36.90
N ASP A 350 -1.16 0.14 -36.01
CA ASP A 350 -1.57 1.54 -36.03
C ASP A 350 -3.10 1.72 -36.18
N THR A 351 -3.84 0.91 -35.42
CA THR A 351 -5.31 0.89 -35.44
C THR A 351 -5.84 1.20 -34.04
N PRO A 352 -6.55 2.33 -33.88
CA PRO A 352 -7.15 2.67 -32.56
C PRO A 352 -8.14 1.64 -32.10
N ILE A 353 -8.24 1.49 -30.76
CA ILE A 353 -9.27 0.71 -30.07
C ILE A 353 -10.46 1.63 -29.80
N ASP A 354 -11.69 1.07 -29.85
CA ASP A 354 -12.92 1.78 -29.52
C ASP A 354 -12.80 2.45 -28.13
N GLU A 355 -13.01 3.75 -28.08
CA GLU A 355 -12.87 4.55 -26.86
C GLU A 355 -13.89 4.18 -25.76
N ASN A 356 -15.00 3.55 -26.15
CA ASN A 356 -16.06 3.11 -25.24
C ASN A 356 -15.86 1.65 -24.79
N ALA A 357 -14.74 1.01 -25.16
CA ALA A 357 -14.46 -0.37 -24.83
C ALA A 357 -13.63 -0.51 -23.56
N VAL A 358 -14.01 -1.48 -22.72
CA VAL A 358 -13.18 -2.00 -21.61
C VAL A 358 -12.84 -3.46 -21.90
N VAL A 359 -11.57 -3.82 -21.70
CA VAL A 359 -11.05 -5.13 -22.05
C VAL A 359 -10.38 -5.78 -20.84
N PHE A 360 -10.79 -6.98 -20.47
CA PHE A 360 -10.10 -7.76 -19.44
C PHE A 360 -10.17 -9.26 -19.72
N GLY A 361 -9.13 -9.99 -19.30
CA GLY A 361 -9.02 -11.44 -19.46
C GLY A 361 -7.58 -11.92 -19.27
N GLU A 362 -7.40 -13.10 -18.72
CA GLU A 362 -6.10 -13.74 -18.61
C GLU A 362 -5.74 -14.45 -19.92
N ILE A 363 -4.49 -14.33 -20.38
CA ILE A 363 -3.99 -15.02 -21.58
C ILE A 363 -3.24 -16.29 -21.16
N GLY A 364 -3.72 -17.44 -21.63
CA GLY A 364 -3.03 -18.71 -21.48
C GLY A 364 -1.98 -18.95 -22.58
N LEU A 365 -1.02 -19.86 -22.32
CA LEU A 365 0.10 -20.15 -23.22
C LEU A 365 -0.33 -20.81 -24.55
N ALA A 366 -1.52 -21.38 -24.63
CA ALA A 366 -2.09 -21.89 -25.88
C ALA A 366 -2.81 -20.80 -26.70
N GLY A 367 -2.88 -19.56 -26.19
CA GLY A 367 -3.55 -18.43 -26.84
C GLY A 367 -5.04 -18.32 -26.49
N GLU A 368 -5.51 -19.13 -25.55
CA GLU A 368 -6.87 -19.06 -25.02
C GLU A 368 -7.04 -17.88 -24.06
N ILE A 369 -8.25 -17.36 -23.99
CA ILE A 369 -8.64 -16.35 -23.00
C ILE A 369 -9.37 -17.05 -21.86
N ARG A 370 -8.77 -16.98 -20.66
CA ARG A 370 -9.23 -17.62 -19.43
C ARG A 370 -10.16 -16.73 -18.65
N ALA A 371 -11.11 -17.34 -17.95
CA ALA A 371 -12.02 -16.67 -17.05
C ALA A 371 -11.28 -15.95 -15.92
N VAL A 372 -11.80 -14.80 -15.53
CA VAL A 372 -11.28 -13.99 -14.42
C VAL A 372 -12.29 -13.90 -13.28
N SER A 373 -11.80 -13.63 -12.08
CA SER A 373 -12.65 -13.43 -10.91
C SER A 373 -13.40 -12.09 -10.97
N ASN A 374 -14.50 -12.00 -10.24
CA ASN A 374 -15.28 -10.77 -10.04
C ASN A 374 -15.70 -10.07 -11.34
N ALA A 375 -16.00 -10.80 -12.40
CA ALA A 375 -16.36 -10.25 -13.70
C ALA A 375 -17.55 -9.26 -13.62
N GLN A 376 -18.58 -9.57 -12.83
CA GLN A 376 -19.72 -8.67 -12.65
C GLN A 376 -19.32 -7.33 -12.02
N MET A 377 -18.41 -7.33 -11.04
CA MET A 377 -17.94 -6.07 -10.42
C MET A 377 -17.19 -5.19 -11.42
N ARG A 378 -16.39 -5.80 -12.32
CA ARG A 378 -15.68 -5.09 -13.38
C ARG A 378 -16.65 -4.47 -14.38
N ILE A 379 -17.69 -5.21 -14.77
CA ILE A 379 -18.75 -4.75 -15.66
C ILE A 379 -19.46 -3.56 -15.04
N ASN A 380 -19.92 -3.68 -13.78
CA ASN A 380 -20.63 -2.62 -13.08
C ASN A 380 -19.81 -1.33 -12.99
N GLU A 381 -18.50 -1.44 -12.72
CA GLU A 381 -17.63 -0.27 -12.65
C GLU A 381 -17.43 0.37 -14.04
N ALA A 382 -17.28 -0.43 -15.09
CA ALA A 382 -17.16 0.06 -16.47
C ALA A 382 -18.43 0.83 -16.88
N VAL A 383 -19.60 0.25 -16.65
CA VAL A 383 -20.91 0.88 -16.96
C VAL A 383 -21.12 2.15 -16.15
N ARG A 384 -20.80 2.13 -14.85
CA ARG A 384 -20.87 3.31 -13.97
C ARG A 384 -20.08 4.51 -14.50
N LEU A 385 -19.00 4.24 -15.25
CA LEU A 385 -18.15 5.26 -15.86
C LEU A 385 -18.47 5.56 -17.33
N GLY A 386 -19.59 5.00 -17.84
CA GLY A 386 -20.14 5.30 -19.15
C GLY A 386 -19.56 4.47 -20.29
N PHE A 387 -18.83 3.39 -20.01
CA PHE A 387 -18.39 2.45 -21.03
C PHE A 387 -19.56 1.58 -21.49
N THR A 388 -19.72 1.43 -22.78
CA THR A 388 -20.85 0.75 -23.41
C THR A 388 -20.49 -0.57 -24.07
N LYS A 389 -19.18 -0.92 -24.14
CA LYS A 389 -18.68 -2.12 -24.77
C LYS A 389 -17.67 -2.83 -23.84
N ILE A 390 -17.91 -4.09 -23.54
CA ILE A 390 -17.07 -4.84 -22.60
C ILE A 390 -16.63 -6.15 -23.25
N ILE A 391 -15.33 -6.25 -23.51
CA ILE A 391 -14.69 -7.45 -24.07
C ILE A 391 -14.14 -8.27 -22.90
N LEU A 392 -14.66 -9.49 -22.73
CA LEU A 392 -14.37 -10.35 -21.59
C LEU A 392 -14.22 -11.81 -22.02
N PRO A 393 -13.67 -12.69 -21.17
CA PRO A 393 -13.56 -14.10 -21.46
C PRO A 393 -14.94 -14.75 -21.70
N TYR A 394 -15.07 -15.54 -22.75
CA TYR A 394 -16.32 -16.24 -23.10
C TYR A 394 -16.93 -17.03 -21.92
N HIS A 395 -16.08 -17.64 -21.10
CA HIS A 395 -16.53 -18.42 -19.96
C HIS A 395 -17.14 -17.58 -18.83
N ASN A 396 -16.84 -16.28 -18.76
CA ASN A 396 -17.46 -15.38 -17.79
C ASN A 396 -18.89 -14.98 -18.18
N LEU A 397 -19.29 -15.07 -19.46
CA LEU A 397 -20.64 -14.67 -19.90
C LEU A 397 -21.76 -15.42 -19.18
N LYS A 398 -21.53 -16.67 -18.79
CA LYS A 398 -22.55 -17.51 -18.12
C LYS A 398 -22.93 -17.02 -16.72
N GLY A 399 -22.13 -16.16 -16.11
CA GLY A 399 -22.33 -15.74 -14.71
C GLY A 399 -22.51 -14.22 -14.54
N VAL A 400 -22.71 -13.49 -15.65
CA VAL A 400 -22.83 -12.02 -15.63
C VAL A 400 -24.02 -11.55 -16.46
N SER A 401 -24.55 -10.39 -16.10
CA SER A 401 -25.62 -9.70 -16.85
C SER A 401 -25.35 -8.20 -16.89
N CYS A 402 -25.75 -7.55 -17.97
CA CYS A 402 -25.69 -6.11 -18.12
C CYS A 402 -26.68 -5.67 -19.20
N ASP A 403 -27.51 -4.70 -18.90
CA ASP A 403 -28.49 -4.12 -19.85
C ASP A 403 -27.96 -2.81 -20.49
N ASP A 404 -26.97 -2.18 -19.86
CA ASP A 404 -26.47 -0.85 -20.25
C ASP A 404 -25.19 -0.90 -21.10
N ALA A 405 -24.63 -2.11 -21.33
CA ALA A 405 -23.43 -2.30 -22.17
C ALA A 405 -23.48 -3.62 -22.95
N GLU A 406 -22.89 -3.62 -24.13
CA GLU A 406 -22.67 -4.81 -24.93
C GLU A 406 -21.55 -5.67 -24.33
N LEU A 407 -21.88 -6.93 -24.01
CA LEU A 407 -20.93 -7.92 -23.49
C LEU A 407 -20.45 -8.84 -24.63
N ILE A 408 -19.17 -8.73 -25.00
CA ILE A 408 -18.57 -9.54 -26.08
C ILE A 408 -17.63 -10.56 -25.46
N GLY A 409 -18.08 -11.83 -25.45
CA GLY A 409 -17.29 -12.95 -24.94
C GLY A 409 -16.31 -13.49 -25.97
N VAL A 410 -15.02 -13.46 -25.67
CA VAL A 410 -13.94 -13.88 -26.56
C VAL A 410 -13.24 -15.14 -26.06
N LYS A 411 -12.81 -16.03 -26.97
CA LYS A 411 -12.11 -17.29 -26.66
C LYS A 411 -10.61 -17.22 -26.95
N ASN A 412 -10.19 -16.32 -27.84
CA ASN A 412 -8.80 -16.18 -28.25
C ASN A 412 -8.48 -14.72 -28.60
N ILE A 413 -7.19 -14.43 -28.75
CA ILE A 413 -6.66 -13.09 -29.00
C ILE A 413 -7.20 -12.47 -30.31
N ARG A 414 -7.36 -13.26 -31.37
CA ARG A 414 -7.85 -12.73 -32.66
C ARG A 414 -9.28 -12.23 -32.55
N GLN A 415 -10.16 -13.02 -31.93
CA GLN A 415 -11.54 -12.59 -31.65
C GLN A 415 -11.58 -11.32 -30.81
N ALA A 416 -10.69 -11.20 -29.81
CA ALA A 416 -10.62 -10.00 -28.99
C ALA A 416 -10.20 -8.77 -29.81
N PHE A 417 -9.22 -8.89 -30.69
CA PHE A 417 -8.77 -7.79 -31.52
C PHE A 417 -9.82 -7.37 -32.57
N GLU A 418 -10.52 -8.32 -33.16
CA GLU A 418 -11.67 -8.04 -34.05
C GLU A 418 -12.79 -7.30 -33.31
N ALA A 419 -13.06 -7.69 -32.05
CA ALA A 419 -14.11 -7.06 -31.25
C ALA A 419 -13.76 -5.62 -30.82
N VAL A 420 -12.50 -5.30 -30.53
CA VAL A 420 -12.11 -3.95 -30.09
C VAL A 420 -12.02 -2.91 -31.21
N GLY A 421 -11.94 -3.37 -32.46
CA GLY A 421 -11.81 -2.52 -33.66
C GLY A 421 -13.14 -2.20 -34.36
N GLN A 422 -14.23 -2.74 -33.89
CA GLN A 422 -15.60 -2.51 -34.39
C GLN A 422 -16.27 -1.48 -33.46
#